data_bc98cfa66862d5390cd686b1583b15b1
#
_entry.id   bc98cfa66862d5390cd686b1583b15b1
#
_cell.length_a   1.000
_cell.length_b   1.000
_cell.length_c   1.000
_cell.angle_alpha   90.00
_cell.angle_beta   90.00
_cell.angle_gamma   90.00
#
_symmetry.space_group_name_H-M   'P 1'
#
loop_
_entity.id
_entity.type
_entity.pdbx_description
1 polymer ?
#
loop_
_entity_poly.entity_id
_entity_poly.type
_entity_poly.pdbx_seq_one_letter_code
_entity_poly.pdbx_strand_id
1 'polypeptide(L)'
;MDPKTIAYRRIIATLVAIGIIFGLGFAIKTLLMPKIQEARVAQTSSASNFKTNVKIGADSFAGYAVLRSPNFRDQLGRSEIGVQIVAPAADDKDMYSNRMNALKKGDLQMAVFTIDSDIVAGIAENALADVTIFLLIDDSNGADGMVAYKQAIQNAAALNRVGTKIVATGDSPSETLARQLVANMLPALGTQDWLVSAASPDEVLDQLKKADKQAQKAYVLWEPTLSKALSLPGVIQIYDTSKVNGAIVDVLVVNRKYLIEQPTVVRAVEEAYFRALHAYQNAAGGMAKLVQDDAKLNGETLSDEQAKKIANGIQWKNTMENYAQFGLMSAADLHG
;
A
#
# COMPACT_ATOMS: atom_id res chain seq x y z
N MET A 1 -8.52 -20.01 53.95
CA MET A 1 -9.41 -19.82 52.76
C MET A 1 -9.32 -21.10 51.93
N ASP A 2 -10.47 -21.72 51.64
CA ASP A 2 -10.50 -23.00 50.92
C ASP A 2 -9.86 -22.84 49.51
N PRO A 3 -8.94 -23.75 49.09
CA PRO A 3 -8.30 -23.73 47.78
C PRO A 3 -9.28 -23.65 46.62
N LYS A 4 -10.47 -24.22 46.76
CA LYS A 4 -11.56 -24.16 45.76
C LYS A 4 -12.10 -22.71 45.58
N THR A 5 -12.21 -21.95 46.66
CA THR A 5 -12.68 -20.57 46.67
C THR A 5 -11.65 -19.64 45.97
N ILE A 6 -10.35 -19.90 46.12
CA ILE A 6 -9.27 -19.17 45.49
C ILE A 6 -9.26 -19.44 43.95
N ALA A 7 -9.44 -20.69 43.55
CA ALA A 7 -9.52 -21.09 42.15
C ALA A 7 -10.73 -20.45 41.45
N TYR A 8 -11.89 -20.46 42.09
CA TYR A 8 -13.12 -19.85 41.55
C TYR A 8 -12.98 -18.33 41.36
N ARG A 9 -12.39 -17.61 42.32
CA ARG A 9 -12.10 -16.18 42.22
C ARG A 9 -11.12 -15.85 41.09
N ARG A 10 -10.11 -16.68 40.86
CA ARG A 10 -9.17 -16.52 39.73
C ARG A 10 -9.85 -16.74 38.40
N ILE A 11 -10.71 -17.73 38.25
CA ILE A 11 -11.49 -17.97 37.02
C ILE A 11 -12.38 -16.78 36.71
N ILE A 12 -13.12 -16.28 37.73
CA ILE A 12 -14.00 -15.09 37.53
C ILE A 12 -13.17 -13.86 37.16
N ALA A 13 -12.04 -13.61 37.82
CA ALA A 13 -11.17 -12.49 37.49
C ALA A 13 -10.62 -12.56 36.06
N THR A 14 -10.25 -13.76 35.61
CA THR A 14 -9.79 -14.00 34.22
C THR A 14 -10.91 -13.76 33.21
N LEU A 15 -12.12 -14.25 33.47
CA LEU A 15 -13.28 -14.03 32.59
C LEU A 15 -13.67 -12.53 32.51
N VAL A 16 -13.62 -11.82 33.64
CA VAL A 16 -13.86 -10.36 33.67
C VAL A 16 -12.77 -9.62 32.89
N ALA A 17 -11.49 -9.98 33.06
CA ALA A 17 -10.38 -9.38 32.30
C ALA A 17 -10.53 -9.62 30.80
N ILE A 18 -10.88 -10.82 30.39
CA ILE A 18 -11.17 -11.16 28.99
C ILE A 18 -12.36 -10.33 28.48
N GLY A 19 -13.45 -10.22 29.23
CA GLY A 19 -14.61 -9.42 28.88
C GLY A 19 -14.27 -7.91 28.70
N ILE A 20 -13.42 -7.36 29.56
CA ILE A 20 -12.92 -5.98 29.46
C ILE A 20 -12.07 -5.81 28.20
N ILE A 21 -11.17 -6.74 27.90
CA ILE A 21 -10.32 -6.68 26.70
C ILE A 21 -11.16 -6.75 25.42
N PHE A 22 -12.13 -7.66 25.35
CA PHE A 22 -13.06 -7.73 24.22
C PHE A 22 -13.97 -6.50 24.11
N GLY A 23 -14.48 -5.98 25.23
CA GLY A 23 -15.28 -4.76 25.28
C GLY A 23 -14.50 -3.53 24.82
N LEU A 24 -13.24 -3.38 25.27
CA LEU A 24 -12.34 -2.32 24.83
C LEU A 24 -11.99 -2.47 23.34
N GLY A 25 -11.68 -3.67 22.86
CA GLY A 25 -11.42 -3.94 21.43
C GLY A 25 -12.61 -3.60 20.55
N PHE A 26 -13.82 -3.97 20.99
CA PHE A 26 -15.07 -3.65 20.30
C PHE A 26 -15.34 -2.13 20.30
N ALA A 27 -15.16 -1.45 21.43
CA ALA A 27 -15.33 0.00 21.53
C ALA A 27 -14.32 0.77 20.65
N ILE A 28 -13.07 0.32 20.61
CA ILE A 28 -12.05 0.90 19.72
C ILE A 28 -12.48 0.71 18.24
N LYS A 29 -12.86 -0.50 17.86
CA LYS A 29 -13.25 -0.81 16.48
C LYS A 29 -14.49 -0.03 16.04
N THR A 30 -15.52 0.10 16.90
CA THR A 30 -16.80 0.68 16.51
C THR A 30 -16.90 2.20 16.72
N LEU A 31 -16.18 2.75 17.68
CA LEU A 31 -16.32 4.16 18.05
C LEU A 31 -15.09 5.01 17.70
N LEU A 32 -13.88 4.46 17.84
CA LEU A 32 -12.65 5.21 17.59
C LEU A 32 -12.16 5.11 16.15
N MET A 33 -12.19 3.90 15.55
CA MET A 33 -11.67 3.71 14.18
C MET A 33 -12.41 4.54 13.13
N PRO A 34 -13.76 4.64 13.13
CA PRO A 34 -14.47 5.52 12.20
C PRO A 34 -14.06 6.98 12.34
N LYS A 35 -13.92 7.49 13.57
CA LYS A 35 -13.49 8.88 13.83
C LYS A 35 -12.06 9.15 13.37
N ILE A 36 -11.16 8.20 13.55
CA ILE A 36 -9.78 8.29 13.05
C ILE A 36 -9.78 8.31 11.52
N GLN A 37 -10.61 7.50 10.89
CA GLN A 37 -10.72 7.44 9.44
C GLN A 37 -11.36 8.72 8.87
N GLU A 38 -12.41 9.26 9.49
CA GLU A 38 -12.98 10.57 9.15
C GLU A 38 -11.96 11.70 9.30
N ALA A 39 -11.17 11.71 10.38
CA ALA A 39 -10.11 12.70 10.58
C ALA A 39 -9.00 12.59 9.50
N ARG A 40 -8.63 11.39 9.09
CA ARG A 40 -7.66 11.17 7.99
C ARG A 40 -8.21 11.67 6.66
N VAL A 41 -9.45 11.30 6.33
CA VAL A 41 -10.13 11.78 5.12
C VAL A 41 -10.18 13.30 5.11
N ALA A 42 -10.50 13.94 6.24
CA ALA A 42 -10.53 15.40 6.35
C ALA A 42 -9.13 16.04 6.15
N GLN A 43 -8.06 15.38 6.63
CA GLN A 43 -6.69 15.87 6.47
C GLN A 43 -6.13 15.68 5.06
N THR A 44 -6.59 14.68 4.31
CA THR A 44 -6.15 14.39 2.95
C THR A 44 -7.10 14.89 1.86
N SER A 45 -8.25 15.44 2.24
CA SER A 45 -9.28 15.92 1.33
C SER A 45 -9.35 17.45 1.32
N SER A 46 -9.87 17.99 0.23
CA SER A 46 -10.15 19.42 0.09
C SER A 46 -11.34 19.82 0.97
N ALA A 47 -11.41 21.11 1.32
CA ALA A 47 -12.61 21.68 1.91
C ALA A 47 -13.82 21.54 0.96
N SER A 48 -15.03 21.42 1.53
CA SER A 48 -16.26 21.07 0.82
C SER A 48 -16.82 22.10 -0.18
N ASN A 49 -16.07 23.17 -0.49
CA ASN A 49 -16.60 24.34 -1.22
C ASN A 49 -16.36 24.32 -2.72
N PHE A 50 -15.85 23.23 -3.30
CA PHE A 50 -15.61 23.12 -4.72
C PHE A 50 -16.83 22.58 -5.45
N LYS A 51 -17.16 23.14 -6.63
CA LYS A 51 -18.27 22.67 -7.46
C LYS A 51 -18.02 21.27 -8.04
N THR A 52 -16.76 20.99 -8.37
CA THR A 52 -16.30 19.68 -8.85
C THR A 52 -15.46 19.03 -7.78
N ASN A 53 -15.77 17.78 -7.45
CA ASN A 53 -14.98 16.98 -6.51
C ASN A 53 -14.63 15.65 -7.14
N VAL A 54 -13.36 15.24 -6.99
CA VAL A 54 -12.83 13.95 -7.47
C VAL A 54 -12.55 13.05 -6.27
N LYS A 55 -13.07 11.85 -6.31
CA LYS A 55 -12.74 10.80 -5.33
C LYS A 55 -11.67 9.90 -5.92
N ILE A 56 -10.55 9.76 -5.20
CA ILE A 56 -9.42 8.91 -5.59
C ILE A 56 -9.26 7.82 -4.53
N GLY A 57 -9.43 6.56 -4.93
CA GLY A 57 -9.18 5.40 -4.08
C GLY A 57 -7.67 5.16 -3.93
N ALA A 58 -7.14 5.17 -2.69
CA ALA A 58 -5.72 4.91 -2.43
C ALA A 58 -5.53 4.24 -1.06
N ASP A 59 -4.64 3.26 -0.99
CA ASP A 59 -4.19 2.67 0.27
C ASP A 59 -3.04 3.47 0.91
N SER A 60 -2.40 2.90 1.94
CA SER A 60 -1.37 3.58 2.73
C SER A 60 0.05 3.47 2.17
N PHE A 61 0.25 2.91 0.97
CA PHE A 61 1.58 2.83 0.37
C PHE A 61 2.24 4.22 0.26
N ALA A 62 3.52 4.29 0.61
CA ALA A 62 4.25 5.56 0.66
C ALA A 62 4.43 6.21 -0.73
N GLY A 63 4.38 5.44 -1.82
CA GLY A 63 4.41 5.95 -3.20
C GLY A 63 3.27 6.90 -3.52
N TYR A 64 2.13 6.74 -2.86
CA TYR A 64 0.96 7.60 -3.06
C TYR A 64 0.96 8.88 -2.20
N ALA A 65 2.05 9.16 -1.50
CA ALA A 65 2.16 10.33 -0.62
C ALA A 65 1.93 11.67 -1.36
N VAL A 66 2.29 11.76 -2.63
CA VAL A 66 2.04 12.96 -3.46
C VAL A 66 0.54 13.24 -3.56
N LEU A 67 -0.29 12.21 -3.83
CA LEU A 67 -1.75 12.33 -3.94
C LEU A 67 -2.41 12.77 -2.62
N ARG A 68 -1.83 12.36 -1.48
CA ARG A 68 -2.31 12.74 -0.13
C ARG A 68 -1.76 14.06 0.36
N SER A 69 -0.83 14.68 -0.37
CA SER A 69 -0.12 15.88 0.08
C SER A 69 -0.97 17.15 0.04
N PRO A 70 -0.68 18.13 0.92
CA PRO A 70 -1.29 19.45 0.83
C PRO A 70 -1.03 20.12 -0.52
N ASN A 71 0.18 19.97 -1.08
CA ASN A 71 0.55 20.61 -2.34
C ASN A 71 -0.34 20.13 -3.50
N PHE A 72 -0.61 18.83 -3.60
CA PHE A 72 -1.53 18.29 -4.60
C PHE A 72 -2.94 18.90 -4.49
N ARG A 73 -3.49 18.99 -3.25
CA ARG A 73 -4.79 19.64 -3.02
C ARG A 73 -4.80 21.11 -3.41
N ASP A 74 -3.73 21.82 -3.07
CA ASP A 74 -3.60 23.25 -3.38
C ASP A 74 -3.51 23.49 -4.90
N GLN A 75 -2.79 22.61 -5.64
CA GLN A 75 -2.73 22.69 -7.10
C GLN A 75 -4.11 22.46 -7.73
N LEU A 76 -4.86 21.43 -7.29
CA LEU A 76 -6.22 21.16 -7.73
C LEU A 76 -7.19 22.31 -7.38
N GLY A 77 -7.05 22.86 -6.18
CA GLY A 77 -7.87 23.99 -5.73
C GLY A 77 -7.75 25.22 -6.62
N ARG A 78 -6.59 25.46 -7.27
CA ARG A 78 -6.40 26.53 -8.27
C ARG A 78 -7.23 26.31 -9.53
N SER A 79 -7.61 25.09 -9.82
CA SER A 79 -8.50 24.71 -10.91
C SER A 79 -9.96 24.59 -10.45
N GLU A 80 -10.30 25.05 -9.25
CA GLU A 80 -11.63 24.93 -8.62
C GLU A 80 -12.12 23.48 -8.47
N ILE A 81 -11.18 22.54 -8.33
CA ILE A 81 -11.45 21.11 -8.15
C ILE A 81 -11.05 20.71 -6.74
N GLY A 82 -12.00 20.10 -6.02
CA GLY A 82 -11.75 19.43 -4.76
C GLY A 82 -11.34 17.98 -4.96
N VAL A 83 -10.58 17.41 -4.01
CA VAL A 83 -10.24 16.00 -3.99
C VAL A 83 -10.59 15.37 -2.66
N GLN A 84 -11.06 14.12 -2.71
CA GLN A 84 -11.23 13.25 -1.56
C GLN A 84 -10.44 11.96 -1.78
N ILE A 85 -9.50 11.67 -0.87
CA ILE A 85 -8.78 10.39 -0.87
C ILE A 85 -9.58 9.39 -0.06
N VAL A 86 -9.92 8.26 -0.69
CA VAL A 86 -10.74 7.19 -0.10
C VAL A 86 -9.84 5.99 0.17
N ALA A 87 -9.59 5.72 1.45
CA ALA A 87 -8.81 4.57 1.88
C ALA A 87 -9.70 3.31 1.99
N PRO A 88 -9.16 2.10 1.75
CA PRO A 88 -9.87 0.86 2.03
C PRO A 88 -10.11 0.70 3.54
N ALA A 89 -11.10 -0.11 3.92
CA ALA A 89 -11.27 -0.51 5.31
C ALA A 89 -10.08 -1.38 5.76
N ALA A 90 -9.70 -1.27 7.04
CA ALA A 90 -8.51 -1.94 7.57
C ALA A 90 -8.59 -3.49 7.52
N ASP A 91 -9.80 -4.04 7.46
CA ASP A 91 -10.08 -5.47 7.40
C ASP A 91 -10.67 -5.90 6.04
N ASP A 92 -10.53 -5.05 5.01
CA ASP A 92 -11.03 -5.34 3.66
C ASP A 92 -10.10 -6.36 2.97
N LYS A 93 -10.56 -7.61 2.91
CA LYS A 93 -9.82 -8.72 2.27
C LYS A 93 -9.81 -8.65 0.76
N ASP A 94 -10.79 -7.96 0.20
CA ASP A 94 -11.04 -7.84 -1.23
C ASP A 94 -10.81 -6.40 -1.71
N MET A 95 -9.86 -5.69 -1.07
CA MET A 95 -9.68 -4.24 -1.26
C MET A 95 -9.44 -3.84 -2.72
N TYR A 96 -8.75 -4.65 -3.51
CA TYR A 96 -8.50 -4.35 -4.93
C TYR A 96 -9.77 -4.57 -5.77
N SER A 97 -10.49 -5.67 -5.55
CA SER A 97 -11.79 -5.93 -6.20
C SER A 97 -12.83 -4.90 -5.81
N ASN A 98 -12.92 -4.54 -4.53
CA ASN A 98 -13.85 -3.52 -4.06
C ASN A 98 -13.53 -2.14 -4.65
N ARG A 99 -12.24 -1.77 -4.73
CA ARG A 99 -11.76 -0.54 -5.36
C ARG A 99 -12.07 -0.52 -6.85
N MET A 100 -11.83 -1.62 -7.57
CA MET A 100 -12.16 -1.77 -8.98
C MET A 100 -13.67 -1.66 -9.24
N ASN A 101 -14.48 -2.31 -8.44
CA ASN A 101 -15.94 -2.21 -8.51
C ASN A 101 -16.44 -0.77 -8.28
N ALA A 102 -15.88 -0.06 -7.29
CA ALA A 102 -16.23 1.32 -7.01
C ALA A 102 -15.82 2.25 -8.20
N LEU A 103 -14.67 1.98 -8.82
CA LEU A 103 -14.21 2.70 -10.00
C LEU A 103 -15.12 2.42 -11.20
N LYS A 104 -15.45 1.16 -11.48
CA LYS A 104 -16.38 0.74 -12.55
C LYS A 104 -17.75 1.41 -12.41
N LYS A 105 -18.30 1.45 -11.19
CA LYS A 105 -19.61 2.08 -10.91
C LYS A 105 -19.59 3.61 -10.95
N GLY A 106 -18.42 4.24 -10.90
CA GLY A 106 -18.25 5.68 -10.81
C GLY A 106 -18.39 6.24 -9.38
N ASP A 107 -18.43 5.39 -8.36
CA ASP A 107 -18.37 5.78 -6.94
C ASP A 107 -17.01 6.40 -6.60
N LEU A 108 -15.95 5.94 -7.29
CA LEU A 108 -14.65 6.57 -7.43
C LEU A 108 -14.48 7.04 -8.87
N GLN A 109 -13.91 8.23 -9.06
CA GLN A 109 -13.54 8.71 -10.38
C GLN A 109 -12.19 8.17 -10.82
N MET A 110 -11.28 8.00 -9.86
CA MET A 110 -9.93 7.50 -10.07
C MET A 110 -9.52 6.57 -8.92
N ALA A 111 -8.54 5.71 -9.16
CA ALA A 111 -7.99 4.86 -8.13
C ALA A 111 -6.55 4.47 -8.46
N VAL A 112 -5.72 4.26 -7.43
CA VAL A 112 -4.38 3.72 -7.59
C VAL A 112 -4.42 2.19 -7.62
N PHE A 113 -3.57 1.63 -8.46
CA PHE A 113 -3.29 0.20 -8.55
C PHE A 113 -1.82 0.02 -8.91
N THR A 114 -1.29 -1.17 -8.69
CA THR A 114 -0.16 -1.62 -9.50
C THR A 114 -0.69 -2.22 -10.81
N ILE A 115 0.09 -2.26 -11.88
CA ILE A 115 -0.38 -2.78 -13.19
C ILE A 115 -0.93 -4.20 -13.04
N ASP A 116 -0.25 -5.05 -12.27
CA ASP A 116 -0.68 -6.43 -12.02
C ASP A 116 -2.00 -6.49 -11.22
N SER A 117 -2.14 -5.71 -10.16
CA SER A 117 -3.38 -5.67 -9.36
C SER A 117 -4.55 -5.05 -10.12
N ASP A 118 -4.31 -4.07 -11.02
CA ASP A 118 -5.32 -3.53 -11.94
C ASP A 118 -5.85 -4.62 -12.87
N ILE A 119 -4.94 -5.41 -13.46
CA ILE A 119 -5.31 -6.51 -14.37
C ILE A 119 -6.09 -7.60 -13.62
N VAL A 120 -5.58 -8.05 -12.45
CA VAL A 120 -6.22 -9.12 -11.67
C VAL A 120 -7.62 -8.70 -11.21
N ALA A 121 -7.74 -7.53 -10.59
CA ALA A 121 -9.03 -7.00 -10.16
C ALA A 121 -9.96 -6.68 -11.36
N GLY A 122 -9.41 -6.15 -12.45
CA GLY A 122 -10.15 -5.84 -13.66
C GLY A 122 -10.76 -7.08 -14.34
N ILE A 123 -10.03 -8.21 -14.33
CA ILE A 123 -10.54 -9.50 -14.82
C ILE A 123 -11.62 -10.02 -13.86
N ALA A 124 -11.32 -10.07 -12.55
CA ALA A 124 -12.24 -10.57 -11.53
C ALA A 124 -13.60 -9.85 -11.56
N GLU A 125 -13.57 -8.53 -11.73
CA GLU A 125 -14.76 -7.68 -11.73
C GLU A 125 -15.35 -7.43 -13.13
N ASN A 126 -14.76 -8.03 -14.18
CA ASN A 126 -15.12 -7.76 -15.59
C ASN A 126 -15.17 -6.24 -15.87
N ALA A 127 -14.09 -5.53 -15.54
CA ALA A 127 -14.04 -4.07 -15.53
C ALA A 127 -12.96 -3.48 -16.45
N LEU A 128 -12.10 -4.29 -17.09
CA LEU A 128 -11.00 -3.79 -17.92
C LEU A 128 -11.44 -2.83 -19.05
N ALA A 129 -12.66 -3.04 -19.60
CA ALA A 129 -13.21 -2.15 -20.61
C ALA A 129 -13.74 -0.82 -20.03
N ASP A 130 -13.99 -0.76 -18.73
CA ASP A 130 -14.61 0.38 -18.05
C ASP A 130 -13.57 1.36 -17.44
N VAL A 131 -12.29 1.00 -17.50
CA VAL A 131 -11.21 1.76 -16.87
C VAL A 131 -10.08 2.07 -17.85
N THR A 132 -9.20 3.00 -17.49
CA THR A 132 -8.05 3.39 -18.30
C THR A 132 -6.91 3.85 -17.40
N ILE A 133 -5.73 3.29 -17.55
CA ILE A 133 -4.50 3.81 -16.96
C ILE A 133 -4.16 5.12 -17.67
N PHE A 134 -3.96 6.23 -16.95
CA PHE A 134 -3.65 7.52 -17.57
C PHE A 134 -2.39 8.18 -16.98
N LEU A 135 -1.85 7.66 -15.87
CA LEU A 135 -0.64 8.18 -15.24
C LEU A 135 0.13 7.07 -14.55
N LEU A 136 1.44 7.01 -14.75
CA LEU A 136 2.35 6.20 -13.98
C LEU A 136 2.83 7.01 -12.76
N ILE A 137 2.64 6.46 -11.57
CA ILE A 137 2.99 7.09 -10.30
C ILE A 137 4.47 6.86 -10.00
N ASP A 138 4.85 5.59 -9.89
CA ASP A 138 6.22 5.19 -9.55
C ASP A 138 6.52 3.73 -9.94
N ASP A 139 7.80 3.40 -9.78
CA ASP A 139 8.35 2.05 -9.81
C ASP A 139 8.88 1.70 -8.42
N SER A 140 8.50 0.56 -7.88
CA SER A 140 9.10 0.06 -6.65
C SER A 140 10.53 -0.43 -6.90
N ASN A 141 11.49 0.15 -6.19
CA ASN A 141 12.91 -0.19 -6.25
C ASN A 141 13.49 -0.42 -4.84
N GLY A 142 12.89 -1.38 -4.14
CA GLY A 142 13.20 -1.71 -2.74
C GLY A 142 12.10 -1.28 -1.76
N ALA A 143 11.01 -0.66 -2.23
CA ALA A 143 9.85 -0.31 -1.40
C ALA A 143 8.94 -1.52 -1.12
N ASP A 144 9.05 -2.58 -1.92
CA ASP A 144 8.45 -3.89 -1.66
C ASP A 144 9.55 -4.90 -1.37
N GLY A 145 9.36 -5.70 -0.31
CA GLY A 145 10.39 -6.64 0.10
C GLY A 145 9.86 -7.84 0.88
N MET A 146 10.67 -8.88 0.87
CA MET A 146 10.43 -10.11 1.60
C MET A 146 11.38 -10.17 2.79
N VAL A 147 10.81 -10.42 3.97
CA VAL A 147 11.54 -10.53 5.23
C VAL A 147 11.35 -11.90 5.87
N ALA A 148 12.30 -12.29 6.70
CA ALA A 148 12.21 -13.50 7.50
C ALA A 148 13.02 -13.35 8.79
N TYR A 149 12.77 -14.22 9.76
CA TYR A 149 13.69 -14.37 10.89
C TYR A 149 15.00 -15.03 10.42
N LYS A 150 16.14 -14.36 10.65
CA LYS A 150 17.48 -14.82 10.27
C LYS A 150 17.83 -16.23 10.77
N GLN A 151 17.25 -16.62 11.91
CA GLN A 151 17.46 -17.94 12.51
C GLN A 151 16.92 -19.07 11.62
N ALA A 152 15.80 -18.83 10.91
CA ALA A 152 15.15 -19.82 10.05
C ALA A 152 15.61 -19.69 8.60
N ILE A 153 15.66 -18.46 8.08
CA ILE A 153 15.89 -18.18 6.67
C ILE A 153 16.93 -17.05 6.56
N GLN A 154 18.09 -17.34 5.99
CA GLN A 154 19.21 -16.39 5.92
C GLN A 154 19.28 -15.60 4.61
N ASN A 155 18.63 -16.09 3.53
CA ASN A 155 18.58 -15.48 2.22
C ASN A 155 17.43 -16.11 1.40
N ALA A 156 17.14 -15.55 0.22
CA ALA A 156 16.06 -16.02 -0.65
C ALA A 156 16.24 -17.49 -1.09
N ALA A 157 17.45 -17.94 -1.34
CA ALA A 157 17.71 -19.33 -1.78
C ALA A 157 17.34 -20.36 -0.68
N ALA A 158 17.42 -19.98 0.60
CA ALA A 158 17.04 -20.84 1.73
C ALA A 158 15.53 -21.13 1.79
N LEU A 159 14.71 -20.39 1.04
CA LEU A 159 13.27 -20.67 0.87
C LEU A 159 12.99 -21.92 0.03
N ASN A 160 13.95 -22.35 -0.80
CA ASN A 160 13.76 -23.47 -1.74
C ASN A 160 13.75 -24.83 -1.03
N ARG A 161 12.83 -25.00 -0.09
CA ARG A 161 12.69 -26.20 0.76
C ARG A 161 11.24 -26.61 0.91
N VAL A 162 11.02 -27.92 1.00
CA VAL A 162 9.69 -28.48 1.28
C VAL A 162 9.17 -27.96 2.63
N GLY A 163 7.90 -27.54 2.65
CA GLY A 163 7.22 -27.01 3.83
C GLY A 163 7.43 -25.53 4.11
N THR A 164 8.25 -24.82 3.33
CA THR A 164 8.36 -23.36 3.43
C THR A 164 7.02 -22.71 3.05
N LYS A 165 6.65 -21.66 3.78
CA LYS A 165 5.47 -20.83 3.48
C LYS A 165 5.89 -19.37 3.26
N ILE A 166 5.22 -18.70 2.34
CA ILE A 166 5.36 -17.26 2.12
C ILE A 166 4.01 -16.62 2.41
N VAL A 167 3.98 -15.66 3.33
CA VAL A 167 2.79 -14.91 3.71
C VAL A 167 2.81 -13.59 2.94
N ALA A 168 1.75 -13.29 2.21
CA ALA A 168 1.59 -12.06 1.44
C ALA A 168 0.15 -11.57 1.50
N THR A 169 -0.08 -10.29 1.27
CA THR A 169 -1.43 -9.79 1.01
C THR A 169 -1.94 -10.40 -0.29
N GLY A 170 -3.15 -10.94 -0.27
CA GLY A 170 -3.75 -11.59 -1.45
C GLY A 170 -4.05 -10.61 -2.58
N ASP A 171 -3.98 -11.09 -3.84
CA ASP A 171 -4.26 -10.33 -5.07
C ASP A 171 -3.53 -8.97 -5.16
N SER A 172 -2.34 -8.90 -4.57
CA SER A 172 -1.55 -7.69 -4.38
C SER A 172 -0.16 -7.78 -5.02
N PRO A 173 0.56 -6.65 -5.15
CA PRO A 173 1.96 -6.64 -5.58
C PRO A 173 2.87 -7.52 -4.70
N SER A 174 2.58 -7.67 -3.41
CA SER A 174 3.32 -8.59 -2.53
C SER A 174 3.18 -10.05 -2.97
N GLU A 175 2.00 -10.47 -3.37
CA GLU A 175 1.79 -11.81 -3.93
C GLU A 175 2.51 -11.97 -5.27
N THR A 176 2.44 -10.96 -6.14
CA THR A 176 3.14 -10.94 -7.43
C THR A 176 4.66 -11.08 -7.25
N LEU A 177 5.26 -10.32 -6.33
CA LEU A 177 6.68 -10.42 -6.01
C LEU A 177 7.06 -11.83 -5.52
N ALA A 178 6.22 -12.41 -4.64
CA ALA A 178 6.43 -13.78 -4.16
C ALA A 178 6.34 -14.81 -5.30
N ARG A 179 5.33 -14.71 -6.17
CA ARG A 179 5.14 -15.61 -7.31
C ARG A 179 6.28 -15.52 -8.31
N GLN A 180 6.77 -14.32 -8.62
CA GLN A 180 7.92 -14.11 -9.49
C GLN A 180 9.19 -14.76 -8.91
N LEU A 181 9.46 -14.56 -7.61
CA LEU A 181 10.60 -15.19 -6.95
C LEU A 181 10.51 -16.73 -7.02
N VAL A 182 9.34 -17.28 -6.67
CA VAL A 182 9.13 -18.75 -6.67
C VAL A 182 9.28 -19.32 -8.07
N ALA A 183 8.65 -18.71 -9.07
CA ALA A 183 8.69 -19.19 -10.44
C ALA A 183 10.11 -19.19 -11.04
N ASN A 184 10.91 -18.18 -10.72
CA ASN A 184 12.22 -17.97 -11.32
C ASN A 184 13.37 -18.63 -10.55
N MET A 185 13.26 -18.75 -9.21
CA MET A 185 14.41 -19.08 -8.36
C MET A 185 14.18 -20.25 -7.38
N LEU A 186 12.93 -20.68 -7.15
CA LEU A 186 12.59 -21.62 -6.09
C LEU A 186 11.80 -22.85 -6.60
N PRO A 187 12.40 -23.67 -7.50
CA PRO A 187 11.68 -24.76 -8.18
C PRO A 187 11.12 -25.83 -7.21
N ALA A 188 11.81 -26.11 -6.09
CA ALA A 188 11.30 -27.08 -5.11
C ALA A 188 10.09 -26.53 -4.34
N LEU A 189 9.97 -25.21 -4.18
CA LEU A 189 8.82 -24.57 -3.55
C LEU A 189 7.65 -24.48 -4.53
N GLY A 190 7.88 -24.20 -5.80
CA GLY A 190 6.85 -24.00 -6.83
C GLY A 190 5.91 -25.19 -7.06
N THR A 191 6.29 -26.39 -6.61
CA THR A 191 5.46 -27.61 -6.73
C THR A 191 4.52 -27.83 -5.54
N GLN A 192 4.46 -26.89 -4.59
CA GLN A 192 3.75 -27.05 -3.32
C GLN A 192 2.73 -25.92 -3.13
N ASP A 193 1.85 -26.12 -2.15
CA ASP A 193 1.04 -25.04 -1.58
C ASP A 193 1.92 -24.22 -0.61
N TRP A 194 2.55 -23.17 -1.11
CA TRP A 194 3.50 -22.34 -0.38
C TRP A 194 2.94 -20.97 0.05
N LEU A 195 1.90 -20.48 -0.64
CA LEU A 195 1.33 -19.16 -0.38
C LEU A 195 0.35 -19.20 0.79
N VAL A 196 0.43 -18.20 1.65
CA VAL A 196 -0.54 -17.90 2.70
C VAL A 196 -1.03 -16.48 2.48
N SER A 197 -2.27 -16.33 2.05
CA SER A 197 -2.88 -15.03 1.84
C SER A 197 -3.30 -14.39 3.16
N ALA A 198 -3.03 -13.09 3.29
CA ALA A 198 -3.48 -12.21 4.36
C ALA A 198 -4.36 -11.11 3.77
N ALA A 199 -5.20 -10.49 4.60
CA ALA A 199 -6.12 -9.43 4.16
C ALA A 199 -5.42 -8.09 3.91
N SER A 200 -4.28 -7.85 4.58
CA SER A 200 -3.58 -6.57 4.53
C SER A 200 -2.10 -6.71 4.95
N PRO A 201 -1.23 -5.73 4.63
CA PRO A 201 0.14 -5.72 5.12
C PRO A 201 0.24 -5.67 6.65
N ASP A 202 -0.73 -5.07 7.35
CA ASP A 202 -0.76 -5.08 8.81
C ASP A 202 -1.03 -6.48 9.35
N GLU A 203 -1.89 -7.28 8.70
CA GLU A 203 -2.08 -8.69 9.07
C GLU A 203 -0.82 -9.51 8.81
N VAL A 204 -0.11 -9.28 7.69
CA VAL A 204 1.18 -9.92 7.41
C VAL A 204 2.19 -9.61 8.52
N LEU A 205 2.30 -8.33 8.92
CA LEU A 205 3.16 -7.90 10.01
C LEU A 205 2.78 -8.54 11.35
N ASP A 206 1.49 -8.64 11.63
CA ASP A 206 1.01 -9.28 12.86
C ASP A 206 1.27 -10.79 12.88
N GLN A 207 1.16 -11.47 11.74
CA GLN A 207 1.56 -12.86 11.61
C GLN A 207 3.08 -13.03 11.83
N LEU A 208 3.91 -12.12 11.29
CA LEU A 208 5.35 -12.11 11.54
C LEU A 208 5.68 -11.93 13.03
N LYS A 209 5.05 -10.98 13.71
CA LYS A 209 5.28 -10.73 15.16
C LYS A 209 4.94 -11.93 16.04
N LYS A 210 3.91 -12.71 15.67
CA LYS A 210 3.42 -13.86 16.40
C LYS A 210 4.11 -15.18 16.01
N ALA A 211 4.95 -15.15 14.97
CA ALA A 211 5.56 -16.36 14.43
C ALA A 211 6.62 -16.96 15.35
N ASP A 212 6.73 -18.28 15.32
CA ASP A 212 7.93 -18.94 15.81
C ASP A 212 9.13 -18.50 14.93
N LYS A 213 10.17 -17.99 15.60
CA LYS A 213 11.37 -17.47 14.94
C LYS A 213 12.18 -18.52 14.19
N GLN A 214 11.91 -19.80 14.42
CA GLN A 214 12.52 -20.93 13.71
C GLN A 214 11.64 -21.48 12.60
N ALA A 215 10.41 -20.98 12.45
CA ALA A 215 9.50 -21.42 11.39
C ALA A 215 10.05 -21.07 9.99
N GLN A 216 9.95 -22.02 9.05
CA GLN A 216 10.32 -21.82 7.64
C GLN A 216 9.25 -20.97 6.96
N LYS A 217 9.17 -19.67 7.35
CA LYS A 217 8.20 -18.69 6.84
C LYS A 217 8.88 -17.39 6.44
N ALA A 218 8.51 -16.87 5.29
CA ALA A 218 8.85 -15.52 4.86
C ALA A 218 7.57 -14.67 4.74
N TYR A 219 7.74 -13.36 4.74
CA TYR A 219 6.64 -12.39 4.79
C TYR A 219 6.93 -11.28 3.78
N VAL A 220 5.99 -11.00 2.89
CA VAL A 220 6.14 -9.96 1.87
C VAL A 220 5.33 -8.75 2.26
N LEU A 221 5.97 -7.60 2.23
CA LEU A 221 5.44 -6.34 2.72
C LEU A 221 5.92 -5.19 1.84
N TRP A 222 5.15 -4.11 1.81
CA TRP A 222 5.56 -2.83 1.24
C TRP A 222 5.70 -1.74 2.29
N GLU A 223 6.33 -0.63 1.92
CA GLU A 223 6.54 0.49 2.83
C GLU A 223 5.24 1.27 3.13
N PRO A 224 5.02 1.70 4.37
CA PRO A 224 5.99 1.74 5.48
C PRO A 224 6.02 0.47 6.35
N THR A 225 5.17 -0.52 6.09
CA THR A 225 5.05 -1.73 6.92
C THR A 225 6.30 -2.63 6.84
N LEU A 226 7.00 -2.61 5.69
CA LEU A 226 8.29 -3.28 5.53
C LEU A 226 9.34 -2.75 6.53
N SER A 227 9.45 -1.44 6.68
CA SER A 227 10.35 -0.82 7.66
C SER A 227 10.01 -1.18 9.10
N LYS A 228 8.70 -1.31 9.44
CA LYS A 228 8.27 -1.79 10.76
C LYS A 228 8.71 -3.24 11.00
N ALA A 229 8.57 -4.11 9.99
CA ALA A 229 9.01 -5.49 10.09
C ALA A 229 10.53 -5.58 10.30
N LEU A 230 11.32 -4.79 9.58
CA LEU A 230 12.77 -4.74 9.69
C LEU A 230 13.27 -4.18 11.04
N SER A 231 12.43 -3.44 11.77
CA SER A 231 12.76 -2.97 13.13
C SER A 231 12.64 -4.07 14.19
N LEU A 232 12.03 -5.22 13.87
CA LEU A 232 11.87 -6.33 14.80
C LEU A 232 13.20 -7.07 15.01
N PRO A 233 13.56 -7.44 16.27
CA PRO A 233 14.80 -8.12 16.54
C PRO A 233 14.92 -9.47 15.82
N GLY A 234 15.98 -9.62 15.02
CA GLY A 234 16.30 -10.85 14.29
C GLY A 234 15.59 -11.02 12.95
N VAL A 235 14.78 -10.05 12.54
CA VAL A 235 14.19 -9.99 11.20
C VAL A 235 15.20 -9.37 10.23
N ILE A 236 15.32 -9.98 9.06
CA ILE A 236 16.18 -9.49 7.97
C ILE A 236 15.39 -9.46 6.65
N GLN A 237 15.78 -8.57 5.77
CA GLN A 237 15.31 -8.56 4.38
C GLN A 237 16.10 -9.61 3.59
N ILE A 238 15.40 -10.48 2.89
CA ILE A 238 16.00 -11.57 2.11
C ILE A 238 15.84 -11.41 0.60
N TYR A 239 14.88 -10.58 0.16
CA TYR A 239 14.61 -10.23 -1.23
C TYR A 239 13.83 -8.90 -1.29
N ASP A 240 13.93 -8.18 -2.41
CA ASP A 240 13.18 -6.94 -2.65
C ASP A 240 13.13 -6.57 -4.14
N THR A 241 12.32 -5.56 -4.47
CA THR A 241 12.10 -5.08 -5.84
C THR A 241 13.34 -4.43 -6.47
N SER A 242 14.37 -4.05 -5.71
CA SER A 242 15.64 -3.59 -6.29
C SER A 242 16.39 -4.68 -7.09
N LYS A 243 15.98 -5.93 -6.95
CA LYS A 243 16.52 -7.09 -7.69
C LYS A 243 15.76 -7.37 -8.99
N VAL A 244 14.59 -6.76 -9.19
CA VAL A 244 13.69 -6.98 -10.33
C VAL A 244 13.06 -5.65 -10.75
N ASN A 245 13.77 -4.91 -11.59
CA ASN A 245 13.30 -3.62 -12.09
C ASN A 245 11.99 -3.77 -12.87
N GLY A 246 11.04 -2.86 -12.64
CA GLY A 246 9.75 -2.86 -13.32
C GLY A 246 8.82 -4.01 -12.92
N ALA A 247 9.12 -4.71 -11.82
CA ALA A 247 8.26 -5.79 -11.33
C ALA A 247 6.95 -5.26 -10.72
N ILE A 248 7.01 -4.12 -10.06
CA ILE A 248 5.87 -3.45 -9.43
C ILE A 248 5.87 -1.99 -9.89
N VAL A 249 4.88 -1.65 -10.71
CA VAL A 249 4.69 -0.29 -11.27
C VAL A 249 3.33 0.22 -10.82
N ASP A 250 3.34 1.33 -10.12
CA ASP A 250 2.15 1.97 -9.60
C ASP A 250 1.54 2.96 -10.60
N VAL A 251 0.23 2.87 -10.76
CA VAL A 251 -0.52 3.63 -11.76
C VAL A 251 -1.74 4.30 -11.17
N LEU A 252 -2.15 5.40 -11.77
CA LEU A 252 -3.45 6.02 -11.52
C LEU A 252 -4.39 5.65 -12.67
N VAL A 253 -5.50 5.02 -12.29
CA VAL A 253 -6.53 4.50 -13.19
C VAL A 253 -7.76 5.36 -13.07
N VAL A 254 -8.41 5.67 -14.18
CA VAL A 254 -9.63 6.49 -14.25
C VAL A 254 -10.80 5.67 -14.78
N ASN A 255 -12.00 5.92 -14.28
CA ASN A 255 -13.22 5.44 -14.90
C ASN A 255 -13.31 5.99 -16.34
N ARG A 256 -13.40 5.10 -17.35
CA ARG A 256 -13.35 5.47 -18.76
C ARG A 256 -14.48 6.43 -19.17
N LYS A 257 -15.69 6.22 -18.65
CA LYS A 257 -16.81 7.11 -18.90
C LYS A 257 -16.52 8.51 -18.35
N TYR A 258 -15.99 8.60 -17.13
CA TYR A 258 -15.59 9.87 -16.51
C TYR A 258 -14.49 10.59 -17.31
N LEU A 259 -13.50 9.86 -17.82
CA LEU A 259 -12.46 10.40 -18.70
C LEU A 259 -13.04 11.04 -19.96
N ILE A 260 -14.03 10.38 -20.57
CA ILE A 260 -14.69 10.88 -21.80
C ILE A 260 -15.57 12.11 -21.51
N GLU A 261 -16.30 12.09 -20.39
CA GLU A 261 -17.23 13.15 -20.02
C GLU A 261 -16.56 14.36 -19.38
N GLN A 262 -15.42 14.16 -18.69
CA GLN A 262 -14.72 15.18 -17.91
C GLN A 262 -13.20 15.22 -18.18
N PRO A 263 -12.76 15.28 -19.47
CA PRO A 263 -11.33 15.20 -19.81
C PRO A 263 -10.51 16.37 -19.23
N THR A 264 -11.13 17.54 -19.05
CA THR A 264 -10.49 18.72 -18.45
C THR A 264 -10.19 18.51 -16.97
N VAL A 265 -11.06 17.82 -16.25
CA VAL A 265 -10.84 17.47 -14.83
C VAL A 265 -9.72 16.44 -14.70
N VAL A 266 -9.71 15.41 -15.56
CA VAL A 266 -8.64 14.40 -15.57
C VAL A 266 -7.28 15.03 -15.84
N ARG A 267 -7.18 15.93 -16.84
CA ARG A 267 -5.97 16.69 -17.12
C ARG A 267 -5.54 17.56 -15.93
N ALA A 268 -6.49 18.22 -15.25
CA ALA A 268 -6.17 19.04 -14.09
C ALA A 268 -5.59 18.19 -12.92
N VAL A 269 -6.08 16.96 -12.74
CA VAL A 269 -5.53 16.02 -11.76
C VAL A 269 -4.10 15.63 -12.15
N GLU A 270 -3.86 15.29 -13.40
CA GLU A 270 -2.52 14.97 -13.93
C GLU A 270 -1.54 16.14 -13.73
N GLU A 271 -1.92 17.33 -14.15
CA GLU A 271 -1.09 18.54 -14.00
C GLU A 271 -0.82 18.86 -12.52
N ALA A 272 -1.82 18.74 -11.66
CA ALA A 272 -1.67 18.98 -10.24
C ALA A 272 -0.72 17.98 -9.59
N TYR A 273 -0.79 16.69 -9.99
CA TYR A 273 0.11 15.64 -9.53
C TYR A 273 1.56 15.98 -9.90
N PHE A 274 1.84 16.23 -11.17
CA PHE A 274 3.21 16.51 -11.62
C PHE A 274 3.78 17.81 -11.03
N ARG A 275 2.97 18.85 -10.86
CA ARG A 275 3.40 20.08 -10.20
C ARG A 275 3.74 19.85 -8.72
N ALA A 276 2.93 19.06 -8.03
CA ALA A 276 3.18 18.70 -6.64
C ALA A 276 4.45 17.83 -6.50
N LEU A 277 4.59 16.80 -7.34
CA LEU A 277 5.78 15.95 -7.39
C LEU A 277 7.05 16.77 -7.64
N HIS A 278 7.03 17.64 -8.69
CA HIS A 278 8.15 18.50 -9.02
C HIS A 278 8.55 19.41 -7.84
N ALA A 279 7.60 19.98 -7.13
CA ALA A 279 7.87 20.82 -5.98
C ALA A 279 8.59 20.04 -4.85
N TYR A 280 8.20 18.80 -4.58
CA TYR A 280 8.86 17.97 -3.58
C TYR A 280 10.22 17.46 -4.05
N GLN A 281 10.37 17.07 -5.31
CA GLN A 281 11.66 16.61 -5.86
C GLN A 281 12.72 17.70 -5.86
N ASN A 282 12.35 18.96 -6.06
CA ASN A 282 13.28 20.09 -6.10
C ASN A 282 13.51 20.75 -4.73
N ALA A 283 12.78 20.38 -3.71
CA ALA A 283 13.03 20.84 -2.35
C ALA A 283 14.11 19.99 -1.68
N ALA A 284 15.05 20.62 -0.99
CA ALA A 284 16.09 19.89 -0.23
C ALA A 284 15.46 18.92 0.79
N GLY A 285 15.65 17.62 0.58
CA GLY A 285 15.05 16.57 1.40
C GLY A 285 13.51 16.45 1.26
N GLY A 286 12.93 17.08 0.22
CA GLY A 286 11.48 17.20 0.09
C GLY A 286 10.75 15.89 -0.02
N MET A 287 11.28 14.89 -0.76
CA MET A 287 10.65 13.57 -0.86
C MET A 287 10.67 12.80 0.48
N ALA A 288 11.79 12.85 1.21
CA ALA A 288 11.87 12.23 2.54
C ALA A 288 10.90 12.90 3.53
N LYS A 289 10.82 14.23 3.48
CA LYS A 289 9.86 14.97 4.30
C LYS A 289 8.42 14.66 3.93
N LEU A 290 8.10 14.55 2.65
CA LEU A 290 6.78 14.13 2.17
C LEU A 290 6.39 12.77 2.74
N VAL A 291 7.28 11.77 2.63
CA VAL A 291 7.07 10.42 3.18
C VAL A 291 6.87 10.46 4.71
N GLN A 292 7.66 11.28 5.40
CA GLN A 292 7.55 11.43 6.86
C GLN A 292 6.22 12.08 7.28
N ASP A 293 5.78 13.11 6.57
CA ASP A 293 4.53 13.79 6.85
C ASP A 293 3.31 12.91 6.49
N ASP A 294 3.40 12.13 5.41
CA ASP A 294 2.40 11.14 5.02
C ASP A 294 2.26 10.00 6.05
N ALA A 295 3.38 9.49 6.56
CA ALA A 295 3.38 8.50 7.63
C ALA A 295 2.65 9.00 8.89
N LYS A 296 2.82 10.29 9.24
CA LYS A 296 2.09 10.91 10.37
C LYS A 296 0.58 10.91 10.15
N LEU A 297 0.11 11.14 8.90
CA LEU A 297 -1.32 11.06 8.56
C LEU A 297 -1.87 9.65 8.81
N ASN A 298 -1.01 8.63 8.64
CA ASN A 298 -1.34 7.24 8.92
C ASN A 298 -1.12 6.84 10.40
N GLY A 299 -0.79 7.81 11.28
CA GLY A 299 -0.57 7.57 12.71
C GLY A 299 0.80 6.94 13.00
N GLU A 300 1.76 7.09 12.09
CA GLU A 300 3.10 6.52 12.18
C GLU A 300 4.15 7.61 12.41
N THR A 301 5.25 7.23 13.02
CA THR A 301 6.40 8.12 13.20
C THR A 301 7.62 7.46 12.55
N LEU A 302 8.19 8.12 11.55
CA LEU A 302 9.43 7.70 10.90
C LEU A 302 10.57 8.60 11.33
N SER A 303 11.75 8.02 11.56
CA SER A 303 12.98 8.80 11.67
C SER A 303 13.37 9.37 10.30
N ASP A 304 14.22 10.37 10.28
CA ASP A 304 14.75 10.97 9.03
C ASP A 304 15.45 9.93 8.15
N GLU A 305 16.16 8.98 8.76
CA GLU A 305 16.85 7.90 8.05
C GLU A 305 15.85 6.91 7.42
N GLN A 306 14.79 6.55 8.16
CA GLN A 306 13.73 5.69 7.63
C GLN A 306 13.00 6.37 6.48
N ALA A 307 12.61 7.64 6.64
CA ALA A 307 11.94 8.40 5.60
C ALA A 307 12.79 8.53 4.33
N LYS A 308 14.10 8.78 4.46
CA LYS A 308 15.05 8.80 3.34
C LYS A 308 15.17 7.44 2.66
N LYS A 309 15.25 6.36 3.45
CA LYS A 309 15.33 4.99 2.92
C LYS A 309 14.09 4.66 2.09
N ILE A 310 12.91 4.95 2.62
CA ILE A 310 11.63 4.73 1.94
C ILE A 310 11.59 5.56 0.65
N ALA A 311 11.89 6.86 0.74
CA ALA A 311 11.90 7.74 -0.43
C ALA A 311 12.86 7.28 -1.53
N ASN A 312 14.02 6.74 -1.18
CA ASN A 312 14.99 6.20 -2.14
C ASN A 312 14.54 4.85 -2.75
N GLY A 313 13.68 4.12 -2.09
CA GLY A 313 13.11 2.86 -2.57
C GLY A 313 11.93 3.04 -3.53
N ILE A 314 11.49 4.26 -3.78
CA ILE A 314 10.38 4.60 -4.67
C ILE A 314 10.89 5.50 -5.80
N GLN A 315 10.70 5.09 -7.03
CA GLN A 315 11.11 5.85 -8.22
C GLN A 315 9.89 6.56 -8.82
N TRP A 316 9.48 7.70 -8.23
CA TRP A 316 8.39 8.51 -8.76
C TRP A 316 8.65 8.96 -10.19
N LYS A 317 7.69 8.72 -11.07
CA LYS A 317 7.77 9.03 -12.49
C LYS A 317 7.34 10.48 -12.75
N ASN A 318 8.24 11.25 -13.35
CA ASN A 318 7.94 12.61 -13.79
C ASN A 318 7.19 12.64 -15.13
N THR A 319 6.85 13.83 -15.62
CA THR A 319 6.12 14.04 -16.87
C THR A 319 6.82 13.40 -18.07
N MET A 320 8.15 13.57 -18.18
CA MET A 320 8.92 13.07 -19.31
C MET A 320 8.97 11.54 -19.32
N GLU A 321 9.16 10.94 -18.16
CA GLU A 321 9.12 9.47 -18.00
C GLU A 321 7.73 8.90 -18.33
N ASN A 322 6.64 9.59 -17.93
CA ASN A 322 5.30 9.22 -18.33
C ASN A 322 5.13 9.31 -19.87
N TYR A 323 5.57 10.37 -20.53
CA TYR A 323 5.49 10.50 -21.98
C TYR A 323 6.25 9.38 -22.70
N ALA A 324 7.42 9.00 -22.19
CA ALA A 324 8.17 7.89 -22.77
C ALA A 324 7.45 6.55 -22.59
N GLN A 325 6.92 6.28 -21.40
CA GLN A 325 6.22 5.02 -21.10
C GLN A 325 4.90 4.88 -21.90
N PHE A 326 4.18 5.98 -22.12
CA PHE A 326 2.99 5.98 -22.98
C PHE A 326 3.32 6.05 -24.48
N GLY A 327 4.60 6.00 -24.87
CA GLY A 327 5.03 6.01 -26.27
C GLY A 327 4.84 7.37 -26.98
N LEU A 328 4.69 8.45 -26.23
CA LEU A 328 4.57 9.82 -26.76
C LEU A 328 5.94 10.45 -27.06
N MET A 329 7.01 9.89 -26.50
CA MET A 329 8.42 10.26 -26.72
C MET A 329 9.28 8.99 -26.78
N SER A 330 10.40 9.04 -27.51
CA SER A 330 11.36 7.94 -27.47
C SER A 330 12.21 7.98 -26.19
N ALA A 331 12.72 6.81 -25.77
CA ALA A 331 13.66 6.76 -24.63
C ALA A 331 14.95 7.58 -24.91
N ALA A 332 15.30 7.80 -26.17
CA ALA A 332 16.45 8.63 -26.55
C ALA A 332 16.20 10.13 -26.23
N ASP A 333 14.96 10.60 -26.29
CA ASP A 333 14.62 12.01 -26.03
C ASP A 333 14.69 12.35 -24.51
N LEU A 334 14.79 11.34 -23.63
CA LEU A 334 14.94 11.53 -22.18
C LEU A 334 16.37 11.94 -21.77
N HIS A 335 17.35 11.71 -22.63
CA HIS A 335 18.78 11.85 -22.34
C HIS A 335 19.47 12.90 -23.22
N GLY A 336 18.70 13.69 -23.97
CA GLY A 336 19.17 14.72 -24.89
C GLY A 336 19.55 16.06 -24.27
#